data_7b13a22a1aa358e417ed5cdf8a1febcd
#
_entry.id   7b13a22a1aa358e417ed5cdf8a1febcd
#
_cell.length_a   1.000
_cell.length_b   1.000
_cell.length_c   1.000
_cell.angle_alpha   90.00
_cell.angle_beta   90.00
_cell.angle_gamma   90.00
#
_symmetry.space_group_name_H-M   'P 1'
#
loop_
_entity.id
_entity.type
_entity.pdbx_description
1 polymer ?
#
loop_
_entity_poly.entity_id
_entity_poly.type
_entity_poly.pdbx_seq_one_letter_code
_entity_poly.pdbx_strand_id
1 'polypeptide(L)'
;DVDIVLFTDPGQELEGKNRLARIGFDRVVGYLDRPFEVMFTHRDDVQSASRLTAKTFDQRTSELTDLQIIDVRNPGEVADGGAIPNAIAIPVGQLPDRLSELDANKPTVVYCAGGYRSSVAASLLRQRGFGDVSDILGGYGAWDDAGQKAAAQGND
;
A
#
# COMPACT_ATOMS: atom_id res chain seq x y z
N ASP A 1 8.06 -8.63 -20.55
CA ASP A 1 8.62 -7.30 -20.87
C ASP A 1 7.48 -6.28 -20.85
N VAL A 2 7.52 -5.34 -19.92
CA VAL A 2 6.51 -4.28 -19.77
C VAL A 2 7.17 -2.93 -20.02
N ASP A 3 6.51 -2.04 -20.75
CA ASP A 3 6.97 -0.68 -20.93
C ASP A 3 6.80 0.11 -19.63
N ILE A 4 7.81 0.90 -19.29
CA ILE A 4 7.86 1.69 -18.06
C ILE A 4 7.83 3.17 -18.43
N VAL A 5 6.89 3.90 -17.84
CA VAL A 5 6.85 5.38 -17.87
C VAL A 5 7.24 5.89 -16.48
N LEU A 6 8.18 6.81 -16.44
CA LEU A 6 8.64 7.37 -15.17
C LEU A 6 7.75 8.51 -14.70
N PHE A 7 7.53 8.53 -13.39
CA PHE A 7 6.94 9.64 -12.66
C PHE A 7 7.96 10.08 -11.60
N THR A 8 8.66 11.17 -11.87
CA THR A 8 9.76 11.65 -11.03
C THR A 8 9.65 13.15 -10.78
N ASP A 9 10.42 13.66 -9.85
CA ASP A 9 10.66 15.10 -9.79
C ASP A 9 11.42 15.55 -11.03
N PRO A 10 11.20 16.79 -11.48
CA PRO A 10 11.86 17.33 -12.67
C PRO A 10 13.39 17.22 -12.56
N GLY A 11 14.03 16.69 -13.60
CA GLY A 11 15.47 16.49 -13.68
C GLY A 11 15.98 15.18 -13.08
N GLN A 12 15.10 14.34 -12.52
CA GLN A 12 15.47 13.02 -11.96
C GLN A 12 15.21 11.86 -12.94
N GLU A 13 14.73 12.13 -14.14
CA GLU A 13 14.28 11.13 -15.11
C GLU A 13 15.44 10.20 -15.54
N LEU A 14 16.60 10.79 -15.83
CA LEU A 14 17.78 10.02 -16.23
C LEU A 14 18.32 9.15 -15.08
N GLU A 15 18.31 9.66 -13.87
CA GLU A 15 18.73 8.89 -12.71
C GLU A 15 17.74 7.74 -12.44
N GLY A 16 16.43 8.00 -12.50
CA GLY A 16 15.39 6.97 -12.39
C GLY A 16 15.58 5.85 -13.39
N LYS A 17 15.79 6.20 -14.69
CA LYS A 17 16.09 5.23 -15.74
C LYS A 17 17.33 4.41 -15.44
N ASN A 18 18.42 5.05 -15.03
CA ASN A 18 19.68 4.37 -14.74
C ASN A 18 19.57 3.42 -13.52
N ARG A 19 18.82 3.81 -12.50
CA ARG A 19 18.56 2.95 -11.33
C ARG A 19 17.78 1.70 -11.70
N LEU A 20 16.74 1.84 -12.53
CA LEU A 20 15.94 0.72 -13.03
C LEU A 20 16.78 -0.23 -13.89
N ALA A 21 17.59 0.30 -14.80
CA ALA A 21 18.48 -0.51 -15.65
C ALA A 21 19.47 -1.35 -14.83
N ARG A 22 19.99 -0.83 -13.68
CA ARG A 22 20.90 -1.58 -12.81
C ARG A 22 20.28 -2.83 -12.17
N ILE A 23 18.95 -2.90 -12.12
CA ILE A 23 18.21 -4.05 -11.57
C ILE A 23 17.41 -4.79 -12.66
N GLY A 24 17.76 -4.58 -13.94
CA GLY A 24 17.24 -5.34 -15.07
C GLY A 24 15.95 -4.80 -15.70
N PHE A 25 15.54 -3.57 -15.41
CA PHE A 25 14.40 -2.93 -16.04
C PHE A 25 14.85 -1.93 -17.13
N ASP A 26 15.05 -2.42 -18.35
CA ASP A 26 15.63 -1.62 -19.45
C ASP A 26 14.59 -0.91 -20.33
N ARG A 27 13.31 -1.27 -20.21
CA ARG A 27 12.24 -0.75 -21.06
C ARG A 27 11.58 0.52 -20.53
N VAL A 28 12.40 1.51 -20.17
CA VAL A 28 11.91 2.85 -19.87
C VAL A 28 11.67 3.58 -21.19
N VAL A 29 10.40 3.72 -21.57
CA VAL A 29 9.96 4.29 -22.85
C VAL A 29 9.68 5.79 -22.79
N GLY A 30 9.60 6.37 -21.58
CA GLY A 30 9.35 7.78 -21.40
C GLY A 30 9.17 8.19 -19.94
N TYR A 31 8.84 9.45 -19.75
CA TYR A 31 8.48 10.01 -18.45
C TYR A 31 7.32 10.99 -18.59
N LEU A 32 6.59 11.23 -17.51
CA LEU A 32 5.54 12.23 -17.46
C LEU A 32 6.18 13.59 -17.11
N ASP A 33 6.20 14.49 -18.09
CA ASP A 33 6.70 15.86 -17.86
C ASP A 33 5.71 16.64 -16.97
N ARG A 34 6.23 17.34 -15.97
CA ARG A 34 5.44 18.12 -15.00
C ARG A 34 4.22 17.37 -14.46
N PRO A 35 4.43 16.20 -13.80
CA PRO A 35 3.36 15.25 -13.48
C PRO A 35 2.23 15.87 -12.66
N PHE A 36 2.53 16.74 -11.71
CA PHE A 36 1.50 17.39 -10.87
C PHE A 36 0.61 18.35 -11.66
N GLU A 37 1.18 19.06 -12.64
CA GLU A 37 0.41 19.96 -13.53
C GLU A 37 -0.52 19.15 -14.44
N VAL A 38 -0.01 18.04 -15.00
CA VAL A 38 -0.81 17.13 -15.82
C VAL A 38 -1.95 16.53 -14.99
N MET A 39 -1.69 16.03 -13.80
CA MET A 39 -2.73 15.50 -12.89
C MET A 39 -3.77 16.56 -12.54
N PHE A 40 -3.35 17.80 -12.33
CA PHE A 40 -4.26 18.89 -12.01
C PHE A 40 -5.18 19.26 -13.18
N THR A 41 -4.68 19.19 -14.41
CA THR A 41 -5.43 19.52 -15.63
C THR A 41 -6.28 18.36 -16.15
N HIS A 42 -5.94 17.10 -15.78
CA HIS A 42 -6.63 15.88 -16.21
C HIS A 42 -7.26 15.15 -15.00
N ARG A 43 -8.07 15.89 -14.25
CA ARG A 43 -8.65 15.37 -12.99
C ARG A 43 -9.53 14.14 -13.16
N ASP A 44 -10.18 14.01 -14.31
CA ASP A 44 -11.06 12.88 -14.61
C ASP A 44 -10.29 11.57 -14.82
N ASP A 45 -8.99 11.67 -15.13
CA ASP A 45 -8.08 10.54 -15.30
C ASP A 45 -7.33 10.18 -14.00
N VAL A 46 -7.53 10.95 -12.92
CA VAL A 46 -6.81 10.80 -11.65
C VAL A 46 -7.76 10.35 -10.55
N GLN A 47 -7.38 9.30 -9.84
CA GLN A 47 -8.10 8.83 -8.66
C GLN A 47 -7.31 9.14 -7.38
N SER A 48 -8.01 9.64 -6.36
CA SER A 48 -7.45 9.79 -5.03
C SER A 48 -7.47 8.45 -4.29
N ALA A 49 -6.36 8.11 -3.64
CA ALA A 49 -6.27 6.97 -2.77
C ALA A 49 -6.53 7.39 -1.31
N SER A 50 -7.33 6.61 -0.59
CA SER A 50 -7.50 6.80 0.85
C SER A 50 -6.25 6.31 1.58
N ARG A 51 -5.69 7.16 2.44
CA ARG A 51 -4.56 6.83 3.31
C ARG A 51 -4.89 7.21 4.75
N LEU A 52 -4.66 6.30 5.69
CA LEU A 52 -5.00 6.47 7.10
C LEU A 52 -3.74 6.73 7.92
N THR A 53 -3.81 7.66 8.86
CA THR A 53 -2.84 7.70 9.96
C THR A 53 -3.12 6.55 10.92
N ALA A 54 -2.18 6.20 11.81
CA ALA A 54 -2.43 5.20 12.86
C ALA A 54 -3.68 5.54 13.68
N LYS A 55 -3.86 6.81 14.04
CA LYS A 55 -5.05 7.29 14.79
C LYS A 55 -6.36 7.10 14.02
N THR A 56 -6.39 7.46 12.73
CA THR A 56 -7.61 7.29 11.91
C THR A 56 -7.89 5.84 11.58
N PHE A 57 -6.86 4.99 11.54
CA PHE A 57 -7.01 3.55 11.43
C PHE A 57 -7.68 2.97 12.69
N ASP A 58 -7.22 3.37 13.90
CA ASP A 58 -7.80 2.94 15.17
C ASP A 58 -9.29 3.33 15.28
N GLN A 59 -9.64 4.56 14.89
CA GLN A 59 -11.04 4.98 14.80
C GLN A 59 -11.84 4.06 13.86
N ARG A 60 -11.31 3.76 12.68
CA ARG A 60 -11.99 2.91 11.69
C ARG A 60 -12.19 1.48 12.19
N THR A 61 -11.22 0.91 12.93
CA THR A 61 -11.36 -0.42 13.54
C THR A 61 -12.44 -0.46 14.63
N SER A 62 -12.65 0.63 15.33
CA SER A 62 -13.70 0.72 16.36
C SER A 62 -15.10 0.92 15.77
N GLU A 63 -15.22 1.51 14.59
CA GLU A 63 -16.48 1.82 13.92
C GLU A 63 -16.99 0.66 13.04
N LEU A 64 -16.08 -0.15 12.48
CA LEU A 64 -16.39 -1.21 11.52
C LEU A 64 -16.12 -2.61 12.09
N THR A 65 -17.16 -3.41 12.19
CA THR A 65 -17.07 -4.80 12.72
C THR A 65 -16.59 -5.81 11.68
N ASP A 66 -16.65 -5.50 10.40
CA ASP A 66 -16.31 -6.38 9.29
C ASP A 66 -15.11 -5.89 8.48
N LEU A 67 -14.28 -5.02 9.07
CA LEU A 67 -13.08 -4.49 8.47
C LEU A 67 -12.09 -5.62 8.15
N GLN A 68 -11.68 -5.71 6.89
CA GLN A 68 -10.64 -6.61 6.42
C GLN A 68 -9.27 -5.92 6.50
N ILE A 69 -8.37 -6.48 7.29
CA ILE A 69 -7.02 -5.94 7.47
C ILE A 69 -6.01 -6.87 6.80
N ILE A 70 -5.15 -6.34 5.92
CA ILE A 70 -4.20 -7.13 5.15
C ILE A 70 -2.77 -6.70 5.47
N ASP A 71 -1.96 -7.65 5.93
CA ASP A 71 -0.51 -7.48 6.11
C ASP A 71 0.24 -7.96 4.87
N VAL A 72 0.86 -7.03 4.15
CA VAL A 72 1.61 -7.36 2.93
C VAL A 72 3.13 -7.45 3.15
N ARG A 73 3.57 -7.60 4.40
CA ARG A 73 4.97 -7.84 4.76
C ARG A 73 5.40 -9.27 4.43
N ASN A 74 6.70 -9.49 4.39
CA ASN A 74 7.23 -10.85 4.29
C ASN A 74 7.04 -11.62 5.61
N PRO A 75 6.93 -12.97 5.58
CA PRO A 75 6.72 -13.78 6.79
C PRO A 75 7.76 -13.56 7.89
N GLY A 76 9.03 -13.33 7.55
CA GLY A 76 10.07 -13.02 8.53
C GLY A 76 9.81 -11.74 9.31
N GLU A 77 9.36 -10.68 8.63
CA GLU A 77 9.02 -9.41 9.29
C GLU A 77 7.85 -9.55 10.27
N VAL A 78 6.90 -10.42 9.93
CA VAL A 78 5.75 -10.71 10.79
C VAL A 78 6.16 -11.54 12.00
N ALA A 79 7.02 -12.55 11.79
CA ALA A 79 7.52 -13.42 12.86
C ALA A 79 8.35 -12.63 13.89
N ASP A 80 9.21 -11.71 13.41
CA ASP A 80 10.09 -10.92 14.27
C ASP A 80 9.38 -9.78 14.99
N GLY A 81 8.42 -9.14 14.32
CA GLY A 81 7.79 -7.90 14.80
C GLY A 81 6.34 -8.05 15.27
N GLY A 82 5.71 -9.21 15.11
CA GLY A 82 4.27 -9.37 15.32
C GLY A 82 3.41 -8.76 14.22
N ALA A 83 2.09 -8.75 14.40
CA ALA A 83 1.12 -8.24 13.42
C ALA A 83 0.02 -7.42 14.12
N ILE A 84 -0.70 -6.62 13.34
CA ILE A 84 -1.95 -6.02 13.80
C ILE A 84 -2.96 -7.15 14.01
N PRO A 85 -3.72 -7.16 15.13
CA PRO A 85 -4.69 -8.21 15.41
C PRO A 85 -5.68 -8.44 14.27
N ASN A 86 -6.01 -9.71 14.02
CA ASN A 86 -6.92 -10.15 12.96
C ASN A 86 -6.46 -9.83 11.52
N ALA A 87 -5.21 -9.43 11.30
CA ALA A 87 -4.68 -9.20 9.96
C ALA A 87 -4.49 -10.52 9.19
N ILE A 88 -4.91 -10.51 7.93
CA ILE A 88 -4.66 -11.59 6.97
C ILE A 88 -3.27 -11.36 6.37
N ALA A 89 -2.34 -12.28 6.58
CA ALA A 89 -0.98 -12.16 6.08
C ALA A 89 -0.89 -12.67 4.63
N ILE A 90 -0.72 -11.73 3.70
CA ILE A 90 -0.51 -12.01 2.27
C ILE A 90 0.64 -11.13 1.78
N PRO A 91 1.86 -11.66 1.66
CA PRO A 91 3.00 -10.90 1.12
C PRO A 91 2.66 -10.24 -0.22
N VAL A 92 3.11 -9.01 -0.43
CA VAL A 92 2.74 -8.22 -1.62
C VAL A 92 2.97 -8.97 -2.94
N GLY A 93 4.04 -9.77 -3.04
CA GLY A 93 4.34 -10.57 -4.22
C GLY A 93 3.38 -11.73 -4.47
N GLN A 94 2.64 -12.18 -3.44
CA GLN A 94 1.64 -13.25 -3.53
C GLN A 94 0.22 -12.73 -3.68
N LEU A 95 0.02 -11.42 -3.46
CA LEU A 95 -1.32 -10.82 -3.45
C LEU A 95 -2.10 -11.06 -4.75
N PRO A 96 -1.50 -10.97 -5.96
CA PRO A 96 -2.22 -11.23 -7.21
C PRO A 96 -2.84 -12.63 -7.30
N ASP A 97 -2.17 -13.63 -6.74
CA ASP A 97 -2.56 -15.04 -6.82
C ASP A 97 -3.52 -15.45 -5.68
N ARG A 98 -3.60 -14.65 -4.62
CA ARG A 98 -4.36 -14.95 -3.40
C ARG A 98 -5.56 -14.03 -3.17
N LEU A 99 -6.00 -13.31 -4.21
CA LEU A 99 -7.15 -12.40 -4.12
C LEU A 99 -8.47 -13.13 -3.75
N SER A 100 -8.59 -14.41 -4.08
CA SER A 100 -9.76 -15.23 -3.73
C SER A 100 -9.93 -15.48 -2.23
N GLU A 101 -8.91 -15.19 -1.41
CA GLU A 101 -8.99 -15.26 0.05
C GLU A 101 -9.62 -14.00 0.67
N LEU A 102 -9.86 -12.98 -0.14
CA LEU A 102 -10.34 -11.67 0.26
C LEU A 102 -11.74 -11.40 -0.28
N ASP A 103 -12.53 -10.60 0.45
CA ASP A 103 -13.84 -10.15 0.02
C ASP A 103 -13.76 -8.71 -0.51
N ALA A 104 -14.00 -8.54 -1.81
CA ALA A 104 -13.95 -7.23 -2.46
C ALA A 104 -15.06 -6.24 -2.01
N ASN A 105 -16.12 -6.75 -1.37
CA ASN A 105 -17.24 -5.92 -0.87
C ASN A 105 -16.98 -5.39 0.55
N LYS A 106 -15.94 -5.87 1.23
CA LYS A 106 -15.60 -5.42 2.59
C LYS A 106 -14.71 -4.19 2.58
N PRO A 107 -14.91 -3.26 3.54
CA PRO A 107 -13.92 -2.24 3.82
C PRO A 107 -12.57 -2.89 4.09
N THR A 108 -11.54 -2.44 3.41
CA THR A 108 -10.22 -3.08 3.43
C THR A 108 -9.14 -2.07 3.80
N VAL A 109 -8.29 -2.42 4.75
CA VAL A 109 -7.09 -1.65 5.09
C VAL A 109 -5.86 -2.52 4.88
N VAL A 110 -4.89 -1.99 4.15
CA VAL A 110 -3.64 -2.66 3.84
C VAL A 110 -2.49 -1.98 4.58
N TYR A 111 -1.59 -2.76 5.13
CA TYR A 111 -0.36 -2.22 5.70
C TYR A 111 0.88 -3.04 5.33
N CYS A 112 2.05 -2.40 5.38
CA CYS A 112 3.36 -3.04 5.36
C CYS A 112 4.23 -2.45 6.48
N ALA A 113 5.54 -2.61 6.44
CA ALA A 113 6.42 -2.04 7.48
C ALA A 113 6.38 -0.50 7.51
N GLY A 114 6.58 0.17 6.38
CA GLY A 114 6.74 1.62 6.29
C GLY A 114 5.77 2.35 5.34
N GLY A 115 4.76 1.68 4.78
CA GLY A 115 3.72 2.31 3.94
C GLY A 115 3.96 2.29 2.43
N TYR A 116 5.13 1.85 1.93
CA TYR A 116 5.40 1.82 0.48
C TYR A 116 4.72 0.63 -0.21
N ARG A 117 5.01 -0.61 0.23
CA ARG A 117 4.40 -1.82 -0.34
C ARG A 117 2.88 -1.82 -0.23
N SER A 118 2.34 -1.28 0.86
CA SER A 118 0.90 -1.18 1.08
C SER A 118 0.21 -0.22 0.12
N SER A 119 0.84 0.87 -0.29
CA SER A 119 0.26 1.77 -1.31
C SER A 119 0.15 1.09 -2.68
N VAL A 120 1.15 0.28 -3.05
CA VAL A 120 1.10 -0.54 -4.27
C VAL A 120 0.02 -1.61 -4.17
N ALA A 121 -0.05 -2.33 -3.05
CA ALA A 121 -1.07 -3.35 -2.81
C ALA A 121 -2.49 -2.77 -2.83
N ALA A 122 -2.71 -1.61 -2.20
CA ALA A 122 -3.99 -0.92 -2.22
C ALA A 122 -4.41 -0.50 -3.64
N SER A 123 -3.46 -0.06 -4.46
CA SER A 123 -3.70 0.25 -5.87
C SER A 123 -4.11 -0.99 -6.66
N LEU A 124 -3.42 -2.12 -6.45
CA LEU A 124 -3.76 -3.41 -7.07
C LEU A 124 -5.17 -3.88 -6.67
N LEU A 125 -5.52 -3.81 -5.40
CA LEU A 125 -6.85 -4.20 -4.92
C LEU A 125 -7.95 -3.37 -5.58
N ARG A 126 -7.79 -2.04 -5.67
CA ARG A 126 -8.75 -1.17 -6.39
C ARG A 126 -8.88 -1.56 -7.85
N GLN A 127 -7.77 -1.85 -8.53
CA GLN A 127 -7.78 -2.34 -9.91
C GLN A 127 -8.57 -3.65 -10.05
N ARG A 128 -8.61 -4.46 -9.00
CA ARG A 128 -9.31 -5.76 -8.96
C ARG A 128 -10.74 -5.66 -8.40
N GLY A 129 -11.30 -4.45 -8.28
CA GLY A 129 -12.70 -4.21 -7.96
C GLY A 129 -13.03 -4.05 -6.48
N PHE A 130 -12.03 -3.94 -5.59
CA PHE A 130 -12.26 -3.59 -4.20
C PHE A 130 -12.69 -2.12 -4.09
N GLY A 131 -13.91 -1.88 -3.62
CA GLY A 131 -14.54 -0.55 -3.64
C GLY A 131 -14.02 0.39 -2.54
N ASP A 132 -13.73 -0.13 -1.37
CA ASP A 132 -13.29 0.64 -0.19
C ASP A 132 -11.92 0.13 0.30
N VAL A 133 -10.85 0.72 -0.21
CA VAL A 133 -9.47 0.35 0.15
C VAL A 133 -8.70 1.56 0.65
N SER A 134 -8.06 1.41 1.79
CA SER A 134 -7.12 2.38 2.36
C SER A 134 -5.79 1.71 2.69
N ASP A 135 -4.71 2.48 2.82
CA ASP A 135 -3.44 2.01 3.38
C ASP A 135 -3.01 2.84 4.59
N ILE A 136 -2.16 2.27 5.45
CA ILE A 136 -1.67 2.96 6.65
C ILE A 136 -0.38 3.72 6.31
N LEU A 137 -0.41 5.05 6.51
CA LEU A 137 0.76 5.91 6.42
C LEU A 137 1.80 5.51 7.47
N GLY A 138 3.03 5.22 7.03
CA GLY A 138 4.08 4.73 7.91
C GLY A 138 3.92 3.24 8.31
N GLY A 139 2.85 2.58 7.88
CA GLY A 139 2.63 1.14 8.03
C GLY A 139 2.62 0.66 9.47
N TYR A 140 3.11 -0.57 9.68
CA TYR A 140 3.22 -1.21 11.00
C TYR A 140 4.06 -0.39 11.99
N GLY A 141 5.15 0.24 11.53
CA GLY A 141 5.98 1.07 12.38
C GLY A 141 5.20 2.22 13.00
N ALA A 142 4.43 2.97 12.22
CA ALA A 142 3.61 4.07 12.73
C ALA A 142 2.50 3.60 13.68
N TRP A 143 1.93 2.42 13.43
CA TRP A 143 0.94 1.81 14.30
C TRP A 143 1.55 1.37 15.65
N ASP A 144 2.73 0.76 15.62
CA ASP A 144 3.47 0.32 16.80
C ASP A 144 3.92 1.51 17.66
N ASP A 145 4.47 2.55 17.03
CA ASP A 145 4.89 3.81 17.68
C ASP A 145 3.70 4.53 18.36
N ALA A 146 2.50 4.39 17.82
CA ALA A 146 1.28 4.92 18.43
C ALA A 146 0.81 4.11 19.66
N GLY A 147 1.51 3.06 20.06
CA GLY A 147 1.21 2.24 21.22
C GLY A 147 0.09 1.22 21.04
N GLN A 148 -0.37 1.03 19.82
CA GLN A 148 -1.47 0.11 19.48
C GLN A 148 -1.08 -1.36 19.71
N LYS A 149 0.21 -1.69 19.55
CA LYS A 149 0.77 -3.00 19.82
C LYS A 149 0.66 -3.39 21.29
N ALA A 150 0.90 -2.44 22.20
CA ALA A 150 0.80 -2.68 23.64
C ALA A 150 -0.65 -2.99 24.08
N ALA A 151 -1.63 -2.33 23.48
CA ALA A 151 -3.05 -2.59 23.74
C ALA A 151 -3.50 -3.97 23.23
N ALA A 152 -2.92 -4.46 22.13
CA ALA A 152 -3.22 -5.77 21.56
C ALA A 152 -2.70 -6.94 22.41
N GLN A 153 -1.62 -6.73 23.17
CA GLN A 153 -1.01 -7.75 24.05
C GLN A 153 -1.60 -7.79 25.46
N GLY A 154 -2.42 -6.82 25.83
CA GLY A 154 -3.01 -6.70 27.16
C GLY A 154 -4.43 -7.33 27.31
N ASN A 155 -4.91 -8.05 26.30
CA ASN A 155 -6.25 -8.65 26.27
C ASN A 155 -6.24 -10.19 26.33
N ASP A 156 -5.16 -10.80 26.86
CA ASP A 156 -5.10 -12.24 27.18
C ASP A 156 -5.40 -12.49 28.64
#